data_7d8268223f317b0d795cc3df47694373
#
_entry.id   7d8268223f317b0d795cc3df47694373
#
_cell.length_a   1.000
_cell.length_b   1.000
_cell.length_c   1.000
_cell.angle_alpha   90.00
_cell.angle_beta   90.00
_cell.angle_gamma   90.00
#
_symmetry.space_group_name_H-M   'P 1'
#
loop_
_entity.id
_entity.type
_entity.pdbx_description
1 polymer ?
#
loop_
_entity_poly.entity_id
_entity_poly.type
_entity_poly.pdbx_seq_one_letter_code
_entity_poly.pdbx_strand_id
1 'polypeptide(L)'
;MIRLPVRYYSDFSLAFLLKIAYFFFYSIPGGIMVLSNIRIKAFKSVQSLTLPLDPKITVLIGPNESGKTNILKAIESINSDQPLNLEQTCQFSGSYAEGKPPQIGLELDQINRKEQAVLGKIHEALRNAESFTLWRMGPDAKDYRIQLNDKFIAIENMKPILKNLPQILYFDKINVVKDQIDIDSLTKANSDVLTELNLLKIGGIQEPGLIFEDSTRGRRAAEEASREITRRIQEVWSQEPTLEIKLRVNGRLMYLDFSDATTVYDTPKTRSPGFLWYLSFYINFIATISESDSNSYLFLLDEPGVHLHPSGQKDLTNLLENISVKNQLIYTTHSPFMINRSHPERVRVITKDENGTNVNSEAYQENWKPLRQSIGLSVGDLFFFNSSGILLEIPSKKYRIREVFKKKRS
;
A
#
# COMPACT_ATOMS: atom_id res chain seq x y z
N MET A 1 -19.74 44.96 -22.87
CA MET A 1 -18.51 44.35 -23.41
C MET A 1 -17.45 44.46 -22.30
N ILE A 2 -17.45 43.55 -21.36
CA ILE A 2 -16.51 43.53 -20.21
C ILE A 2 -15.61 42.30 -20.42
N ARG A 3 -14.34 42.53 -20.71
CA ARG A 3 -13.30 41.53 -20.83
C ARG A 3 -12.86 41.12 -19.41
N LEU A 4 -13.08 39.90 -19.05
CA LEU A 4 -12.43 39.25 -17.87
C LEU A 4 -11.00 38.87 -18.26
N PRO A 5 -10.00 39.08 -17.40
CA PRO A 5 -8.63 38.66 -17.68
C PRO A 5 -8.47 37.16 -17.54
N VAL A 6 -8.05 36.52 -18.63
CA VAL A 6 -7.54 35.14 -18.63
C VAL A 6 -6.23 35.18 -17.86
N ARG A 7 -6.20 34.70 -16.62
CA ARG A 7 -4.94 34.38 -15.92
C ARG A 7 -4.34 33.13 -16.53
N TYR A 8 -3.22 33.31 -17.16
CA TYR A 8 -2.31 32.27 -17.59
C TYR A 8 -1.92 31.37 -16.41
N TYR A 9 -2.29 30.12 -16.49
CA TYR A 9 -1.59 29.02 -15.82
C TYR A 9 -0.44 28.61 -16.76
N SER A 10 0.65 29.38 -16.73
CA SER A 10 1.91 29.00 -17.35
C SER A 10 2.91 28.73 -16.23
N ASP A 11 3.65 27.64 -16.42
CA ASP A 11 4.84 27.22 -15.69
C ASP A 11 4.67 26.30 -14.46
N PHE A 12 3.77 25.33 -14.56
CA PHE A 12 4.10 24.05 -13.95
C PHE A 12 5.14 23.37 -14.86
N SER A 13 6.37 23.33 -14.36
CA SER A 13 7.52 22.88 -15.10
C SER A 13 7.24 21.53 -15.78
N LEU A 14 7.06 21.59 -17.11
CA LEU A 14 7.01 20.43 -18.02
C LEU A 14 8.19 19.49 -17.75
N ALA A 15 9.30 20.03 -17.21
CA ALA A 15 10.47 19.31 -16.76
C ALA A 15 10.22 18.45 -15.51
N PHE A 16 9.26 18.80 -14.65
CA PHE A 16 8.92 17.97 -13.47
C PHE A 16 7.92 16.88 -13.85
N LEU A 17 6.90 17.21 -14.66
CA LEU A 17 6.03 16.20 -15.28
C LEU A 17 6.85 15.25 -16.18
N LEU A 18 7.84 15.77 -16.89
CA LEU A 18 8.80 14.98 -17.66
C LEU A 18 9.79 14.22 -16.76
N LYS A 19 10.19 14.73 -15.59
CA LYS A 19 11.01 13.96 -14.63
C LYS A 19 10.21 12.91 -13.88
N ILE A 20 8.98 13.19 -13.47
CA ILE A 20 8.05 12.16 -12.97
C ILE A 20 7.68 11.21 -14.11
N ALA A 21 7.33 11.68 -15.29
CA ALA A 21 7.13 10.85 -16.47
C ALA A 21 8.44 10.14 -16.89
N TYR A 22 9.60 10.78 -16.81
CA TYR A 22 10.89 10.16 -17.07
C TYR A 22 11.24 9.11 -16.00
N PHE A 23 11.04 9.40 -14.72
CA PHE A 23 11.14 8.41 -13.65
C PHE A 23 10.06 7.32 -13.78
N PHE A 24 8.85 7.66 -14.27
CA PHE A 24 7.74 6.72 -14.49
C PHE A 24 7.73 6.04 -15.86
N PHE A 25 8.29 6.66 -16.93
CA PHE A 25 8.21 6.12 -18.30
C PHE A 25 9.52 5.52 -18.83
N TYR A 26 10.69 5.86 -18.28
CA TYR A 26 11.97 5.43 -18.84
C TYR A 26 12.75 4.37 -18.04
N SER A 27 12.20 3.87 -16.94
CA SER A 27 12.77 2.71 -16.24
C SER A 27 11.77 1.55 -16.26
N ILE A 28 11.64 0.88 -17.39
CA ILE A 28 11.20 -0.51 -17.45
C ILE A 28 12.42 -1.33 -17.84
N PRO A 29 13.26 -1.73 -16.91
CA PRO A 29 14.22 -2.80 -17.13
C PRO A 29 13.56 -4.09 -16.66
N GLY A 30 13.26 -4.97 -17.60
CA GLY A 30 12.86 -6.33 -17.30
C GLY A 30 11.40 -6.44 -16.84
N GLY A 31 10.61 -7.26 -17.53
CA GLY A 31 9.23 -7.52 -17.20
C GLY A 31 9.04 -7.87 -15.72
N ILE A 32 7.95 -7.41 -15.20
CA ILE A 32 7.55 -7.65 -13.81
C ILE A 32 6.62 -8.85 -13.86
N MET A 33 7.04 -9.98 -13.28
CA MET A 33 6.14 -11.10 -13.06
C MET A 33 4.96 -10.61 -12.22
N VAL A 34 3.75 -10.73 -12.73
CA VAL A 34 2.54 -10.29 -12.05
C VAL A 34 2.02 -11.43 -11.20
N LEU A 35 1.77 -11.13 -9.92
CA LEU A 35 1.08 -12.06 -9.04
C LEU A 35 -0.41 -12.03 -9.35
N SER A 36 -0.96 -13.17 -9.75
CA SER A 36 -2.38 -13.32 -10.10
C SER A 36 -3.23 -13.90 -8.99
N ASN A 37 -2.66 -14.83 -8.22
CA ASN A 37 -3.34 -15.45 -7.10
C ASN A 37 -2.39 -15.72 -5.93
N ILE A 38 -2.95 -15.66 -4.72
CA ILE A 38 -2.32 -16.19 -3.52
C ILE A 38 -3.10 -17.42 -3.07
N ARG A 39 -2.39 -18.52 -2.84
CA ARG A 39 -2.96 -19.75 -2.31
C ARG A 39 -2.48 -19.97 -0.88
N ILE A 40 -3.41 -20.06 0.05
CA ILE A 40 -3.09 -20.26 1.48
C ILE A 40 -3.74 -21.56 1.93
N LYS A 41 -2.93 -22.45 2.51
CA LYS A 41 -3.42 -23.70 3.12
C LYS A 41 -3.01 -23.77 4.57
N ALA A 42 -3.98 -24.00 5.42
CA ALA A 42 -3.83 -24.25 6.84
C ALA A 42 -3.09 -23.15 7.63
N PHE A 43 -3.32 -21.85 7.35
CA PHE A 43 -2.67 -20.75 8.06
C PHE A 43 -3.65 -20.04 9.02
N LYS A 44 -3.42 -20.11 10.32
CA LYS A 44 -4.24 -19.46 11.38
C LYS A 44 -5.74 -19.70 11.21
N SER A 45 -6.51 -18.68 10.79
CA SER A 45 -7.95 -18.81 10.55
C SER A 45 -8.29 -19.36 9.15
N VAL A 46 -7.31 -19.55 8.29
CA VAL A 46 -7.51 -19.98 6.90
C VAL A 46 -7.28 -21.49 6.79
N GLN A 47 -8.30 -22.28 6.49
CA GLN A 47 -8.13 -23.69 6.17
C GLN A 47 -7.58 -23.90 4.76
N SER A 48 -8.26 -23.32 3.77
CA SER A 48 -7.83 -23.31 2.37
C SER A 48 -8.48 -22.12 1.66
N LEU A 49 -7.66 -21.28 1.03
CA LEU A 49 -8.13 -20.08 0.37
C LEU A 49 -7.30 -19.80 -0.88
N THR A 50 -7.97 -19.44 -1.98
CA THR A 50 -7.34 -18.83 -3.15
C THR A 50 -7.83 -17.40 -3.25
N LEU A 51 -6.91 -16.44 -3.17
CA LEU A 51 -7.17 -15.01 -3.26
C LEU A 51 -6.78 -14.51 -4.65
N PRO A 52 -7.73 -14.20 -5.55
CA PRO A 52 -7.43 -13.56 -6.81
C PRO A 52 -6.96 -12.12 -6.60
N LEU A 53 -5.86 -11.75 -7.24
CA LEU A 53 -5.28 -10.41 -7.16
C LEU A 53 -5.61 -9.58 -8.41
N ASP A 54 -5.83 -8.29 -8.18
CA ASP A 54 -5.78 -7.30 -9.26
C ASP A 54 -4.30 -6.97 -9.57
N PRO A 55 -3.94 -6.71 -10.84
CA PRO A 55 -2.57 -6.40 -11.22
C PRO A 55 -2.00 -5.14 -10.55
N LYS A 56 -2.85 -4.27 -10.02
CA LYS A 56 -2.46 -3.01 -9.36
C LYS A 56 -2.81 -3.03 -7.87
N ILE A 57 -4.10 -3.08 -7.55
CA ILE A 57 -4.58 -2.93 -6.17
C ILE A 57 -5.64 -3.98 -5.86
N THR A 58 -5.44 -4.75 -4.80
CA THR A 58 -6.47 -5.63 -4.23
C THR A 58 -6.89 -5.10 -2.87
N VAL A 59 -8.19 -4.92 -2.66
CA VAL A 59 -8.76 -4.37 -1.43
C VAL A 59 -9.47 -5.48 -0.67
N LEU A 60 -9.02 -5.80 0.54
CA LEU A 60 -9.63 -6.79 1.40
C LEU A 60 -10.58 -6.11 2.39
N ILE A 61 -11.86 -6.45 2.31
CA ILE A 61 -12.90 -5.88 3.16
C ILE A 61 -13.61 -6.99 3.91
N GLY A 62 -13.99 -6.73 5.14
CA GLY A 62 -14.75 -7.69 5.93
C GLY A 62 -14.88 -7.25 7.38
N PRO A 63 -15.73 -7.91 8.18
CA PRO A 63 -15.84 -7.65 9.61
C PRO A 63 -14.51 -7.80 10.35
N ASN A 64 -14.45 -7.28 11.58
CA ASN A 64 -13.34 -7.57 12.48
C ASN A 64 -13.23 -9.10 12.65
N GLU A 65 -12.01 -9.60 12.82
CA GLU A 65 -11.73 -11.02 13.00
C GLU A 65 -12.11 -11.95 11.83
N SER A 66 -12.46 -11.40 10.65
CA SER A 66 -12.74 -12.20 9.47
C SER A 66 -11.52 -12.90 8.87
N GLY A 67 -10.31 -12.51 9.28
CA GLY A 67 -9.04 -13.10 8.82
C GLY A 67 -8.24 -12.26 7.84
N LYS A 68 -8.60 -11.00 7.56
CA LYS A 68 -7.87 -10.09 6.64
C LYS A 68 -6.39 -9.97 7.00
N THR A 69 -6.08 -9.65 8.26
CA THR A 69 -4.69 -9.59 8.76
C THR A 69 -3.98 -10.94 8.66
N ASN A 70 -4.68 -12.05 8.85
CA ASN A 70 -4.08 -13.39 8.71
C ASN A 70 -3.70 -13.69 7.27
N ILE A 71 -4.47 -13.20 6.29
CA ILE A 71 -4.13 -13.30 4.87
C ILE A 71 -2.85 -12.50 4.59
N LEU A 72 -2.75 -11.24 5.04
CA LEU A 72 -1.54 -10.43 4.85
C LEU A 72 -0.31 -11.07 5.50
N LYS A 73 -0.44 -11.59 6.71
CA LYS A 73 0.65 -12.29 7.42
C LYS A 73 1.07 -13.60 6.75
N ALA A 74 0.13 -14.31 6.13
CA ALA A 74 0.48 -15.48 5.32
C ALA A 74 1.35 -15.08 4.13
N ILE A 75 1.00 -13.98 3.43
CA ILE A 75 1.77 -13.49 2.29
C ILE A 75 3.15 -12.98 2.74
N GLU A 76 3.21 -12.19 3.82
CA GLU A 76 4.48 -11.72 4.42
C GLU A 76 5.43 -12.87 4.74
N SER A 77 4.88 -13.98 5.25
CA SER A 77 5.67 -15.13 5.64
C SER A 77 6.47 -15.76 4.49
N ILE A 78 6.12 -15.49 3.24
CA ILE A 78 6.87 -15.98 2.06
C ILE A 78 8.34 -15.52 2.11
N ASN A 79 8.60 -14.27 2.48
CA ASN A 79 9.96 -13.71 2.54
C ASN A 79 10.62 -13.84 3.91
N SER A 80 9.93 -14.42 4.89
CA SER A 80 10.46 -14.54 6.25
C SER A 80 11.55 -15.61 6.34
N ASP A 81 12.65 -15.30 7.00
CA ASP A 81 13.67 -16.27 7.37
C ASP A 81 13.24 -17.20 8.53
N GLN A 82 12.09 -16.92 9.14
CA GLN A 82 11.54 -17.76 10.22
C GLN A 82 10.81 -18.97 9.62
N PRO A 83 10.94 -20.16 10.18
CA PRO A 83 10.22 -21.34 9.71
C PRO A 83 8.71 -21.18 9.89
N LEU A 84 7.93 -21.81 9.02
CA LEU A 84 6.49 -22.00 9.25
C LEU A 84 6.32 -23.12 10.27
N ASN A 85 5.71 -22.81 11.40
CA ASN A 85 5.55 -23.74 12.51
C ASN A 85 4.08 -24.16 12.75
N LEU A 86 3.86 -25.15 13.60
CA LEU A 86 2.53 -25.64 13.95
C LEU A 86 1.66 -24.61 14.68
N GLU A 87 2.27 -23.64 15.38
CA GLU A 87 1.52 -22.58 16.06
C GLU A 87 0.80 -21.65 15.06
N GLN A 88 1.32 -21.57 13.84
CA GLN A 88 0.72 -20.83 12.75
C GLN A 88 -0.30 -21.66 11.96
N THR A 89 -0.36 -22.98 12.21
CA THR A 89 -1.27 -23.87 11.48
C THR A 89 -2.69 -23.70 11.98
N CYS A 90 -3.65 -23.70 11.07
CA CYS A 90 -5.06 -23.65 11.37
C CYS A 90 -5.49 -24.88 12.16
N GLN A 91 -5.92 -24.69 13.41
CA GLN A 91 -6.27 -25.78 14.33
C GLN A 91 -7.45 -26.64 13.87
N PHE A 92 -8.30 -26.07 12.98
CA PHE A 92 -9.45 -26.78 12.40
C PHE A 92 -9.10 -27.49 11.07
N SER A 93 -7.84 -27.46 10.65
CA SER A 93 -7.40 -28.09 9.41
C SER A 93 -6.91 -29.52 9.64
N GLY A 94 -7.07 -30.39 8.65
CA GLY A 94 -6.46 -31.72 8.66
C GLY A 94 -4.92 -31.65 8.79
N SER A 95 -4.29 -30.60 8.27
CA SER A 95 -2.85 -30.38 8.40
C SER A 95 -2.40 -30.27 9.85
N TYR A 96 -3.19 -29.63 10.73
CA TYR A 96 -2.89 -29.54 12.15
C TYR A 96 -2.92 -30.93 12.82
N ALA A 97 -3.96 -31.72 12.53
CA ALA A 97 -4.08 -33.07 13.04
C ALA A 97 -2.93 -34.01 12.58
N GLU A 98 -2.40 -33.74 11.40
CA GLU A 98 -1.26 -34.47 10.83
C GLU A 98 0.12 -33.91 11.23
N GLY A 99 0.16 -32.85 12.04
CA GLY A 99 1.41 -32.18 12.46
C GLY A 99 2.14 -31.47 11.30
N LYS A 100 1.42 -31.06 10.25
CA LYS A 100 1.98 -30.40 9.06
C LYS A 100 1.91 -28.88 9.19
N PRO A 101 2.97 -28.14 8.84
CA PRO A 101 2.97 -26.68 8.82
C PRO A 101 2.04 -26.15 7.72
N PRO A 102 1.68 -24.84 7.80
CA PRO A 102 0.92 -24.20 6.73
C PRO A 102 1.72 -24.12 5.43
N GLN A 103 1.01 -23.91 4.31
CA GLN A 103 1.60 -23.79 2.99
C GLN A 103 1.08 -22.53 2.33
N ILE A 104 1.97 -21.74 1.71
CA ILE A 104 1.63 -20.51 1.01
C ILE A 104 2.16 -20.55 -0.41
N GLY A 105 1.30 -20.34 -1.40
CA GLY A 105 1.61 -20.33 -2.82
C GLY A 105 1.42 -18.95 -3.43
N LEU A 106 2.41 -18.49 -4.19
CA LEU A 106 2.33 -17.32 -5.06
C LEU A 106 2.18 -17.80 -6.50
N GLU A 107 1.05 -17.50 -7.13
CA GLU A 107 0.81 -17.79 -8.53
C GLU A 107 1.23 -16.61 -9.39
N LEU A 108 2.19 -16.84 -10.28
CA LEU A 108 2.75 -15.83 -11.16
C LEU A 108 2.27 -16.12 -12.58
N ASP A 109 1.72 -15.09 -13.22
CA ASP A 109 1.20 -15.15 -14.58
C ASP A 109 1.88 -14.10 -15.48
N GLN A 110 1.56 -14.16 -16.77
CA GLN A 110 2.01 -13.19 -17.78
C GLN A 110 3.55 -13.11 -17.87
N ILE A 111 4.22 -14.24 -17.68
CA ILE A 111 5.68 -14.32 -17.75
C ILE A 111 6.13 -14.00 -19.17
N ASN A 112 6.84 -12.89 -19.33
CA ASN A 112 7.29 -12.43 -20.64
C ASN A 112 8.51 -13.20 -21.15
N ARG A 113 8.87 -13.02 -22.43
CA ARG A 113 9.98 -13.74 -23.08
C ARG A 113 11.35 -13.52 -22.41
N LYS A 114 11.59 -12.34 -21.79
CA LYS A 114 12.85 -12.08 -21.10
C LYS A 114 12.91 -12.87 -19.79
N GLU A 115 11.81 -12.90 -19.07
CA GLU A 115 11.66 -13.69 -17.84
C GLU A 115 11.74 -15.18 -18.13
N GLN A 116 11.07 -15.67 -19.17
CA GLN A 116 11.17 -17.04 -19.63
C GLN A 116 12.61 -17.43 -19.97
N ALA A 117 13.38 -16.52 -20.59
CA ALA A 117 14.79 -16.77 -20.89
C ALA A 117 15.66 -16.88 -19.62
N VAL A 118 15.35 -16.10 -18.57
CA VAL A 118 16.02 -16.21 -17.26
C VAL A 118 15.62 -17.50 -16.56
N LEU A 119 14.32 -17.79 -16.49
CA LEU A 119 13.79 -18.99 -15.86
C LEU A 119 14.25 -20.27 -16.55
N GLY A 120 14.35 -20.27 -17.88
CA GLY A 120 14.84 -21.39 -18.68
C GLY A 120 16.32 -21.73 -18.45
N LYS A 121 17.14 -20.77 -17.95
CA LYS A 121 18.51 -21.03 -17.50
C LYS A 121 18.56 -21.73 -16.14
N ILE A 122 17.50 -21.58 -15.34
CA ILE A 122 17.41 -22.18 -14.01
C ILE A 122 16.90 -23.62 -14.13
N HIS A 123 15.84 -23.81 -14.93
CA HIS A 123 15.28 -25.14 -15.19
C HIS A 123 14.59 -25.16 -16.56
N GLU A 124 14.85 -26.23 -17.36
CA GLU A 124 14.35 -26.33 -18.72
C GLU A 124 12.81 -26.28 -18.81
N ALA A 125 12.10 -26.88 -17.86
CA ALA A 125 10.66 -26.89 -17.83
C ALA A 125 10.04 -25.46 -17.69
N LEU A 126 10.80 -24.49 -17.19
CA LEU A 126 10.36 -23.10 -17.02
C LEU A 126 10.64 -22.21 -18.24
N ARG A 127 11.37 -22.72 -19.26
CA ARG A 127 11.78 -21.95 -20.44
C ARG A 127 10.62 -21.33 -21.21
N ASN A 128 9.49 -22.03 -21.26
CA ASN A 128 8.29 -21.59 -21.98
C ASN A 128 7.08 -21.48 -21.05
N ALA A 129 7.30 -21.38 -19.73
CA ALA A 129 6.21 -21.26 -18.79
C ALA A 129 5.58 -19.88 -18.91
N GLU A 130 4.28 -19.84 -19.13
CA GLU A 130 3.47 -18.61 -19.11
C GLU A 130 3.01 -18.27 -17.68
N SER A 131 2.94 -19.31 -16.83
CA SER A 131 2.61 -19.19 -15.41
C SER A 131 3.24 -20.33 -14.60
N PHE A 132 3.42 -20.12 -13.32
CA PHE A 132 3.78 -21.15 -12.33
C PHE A 132 3.37 -20.70 -10.92
N THR A 133 3.29 -21.65 -9.98
CA THR A 133 3.09 -21.34 -8.56
C THR A 133 4.36 -21.63 -7.77
N LEU A 134 4.87 -20.63 -7.07
CA LEU A 134 5.92 -20.80 -6.06
C LEU A 134 5.26 -21.11 -4.72
N TRP A 135 5.56 -22.24 -4.15
CA TRP A 135 5.09 -22.69 -2.84
C TRP A 135 6.20 -22.59 -1.80
N ARG A 136 5.85 -22.03 -0.64
CA ARG A 136 6.58 -22.26 0.60
C ARG A 136 5.84 -23.34 1.39
N MET A 137 6.47 -24.49 1.64
CA MET A 137 5.76 -25.69 2.07
C MET A 137 6.23 -26.28 3.40
N GLY A 138 7.45 -26.00 3.80
CA GLY A 138 8.07 -26.76 4.88
C GLY A 138 8.24 -26.01 6.19
N PRO A 139 8.66 -26.75 7.23
CA PRO A 139 9.08 -26.13 8.49
C PRO A 139 10.39 -25.35 8.31
N ASP A 140 11.20 -25.71 7.32
CA ASP A 140 12.44 -25.01 7.04
C ASP A 140 12.18 -23.66 6.37
N ALA A 141 12.92 -22.63 6.78
CA ALA A 141 12.76 -21.28 6.27
C ALA A 141 12.95 -21.15 4.75
N LYS A 142 13.54 -22.17 4.11
CA LYS A 142 13.89 -22.19 2.67
C LYS A 142 13.30 -23.35 1.90
N ASP A 143 12.27 -24.03 2.42
CA ASP A 143 11.58 -25.11 1.66
C ASP A 143 10.60 -24.48 0.65
N TYR A 144 11.16 -24.09 -0.49
CA TYR A 144 10.40 -23.61 -1.62
C TYR A 144 10.30 -24.66 -2.72
N ARG A 145 9.13 -24.76 -3.33
CA ARG A 145 8.86 -25.66 -4.47
C ARG A 145 8.12 -24.93 -5.57
N ILE A 146 8.38 -25.29 -6.81
CA ILE A 146 7.64 -24.78 -7.96
C ILE A 146 6.65 -25.82 -8.43
N GLN A 147 5.43 -25.39 -8.63
CA GLN A 147 4.37 -26.16 -9.26
C GLN A 147 4.11 -25.60 -10.66
N LEU A 148 4.25 -26.47 -11.66
CA LEU A 148 3.98 -26.19 -13.07
C LEU A 148 3.00 -27.24 -13.60
N ASN A 149 1.87 -26.83 -14.19
CA ASN A 149 0.84 -27.75 -14.70
C ASN A 149 0.48 -28.87 -13.70
N ASP A 150 0.20 -28.48 -12.43
CA ASP A 150 -0.16 -29.36 -11.31
C ASP A 150 0.94 -30.36 -10.87
N LYS A 151 2.15 -30.26 -11.41
CA LYS A 151 3.29 -31.08 -10.99
C LYS A 151 4.34 -30.24 -10.31
N PHE A 152 4.86 -30.73 -9.19
CA PHE A 152 6.04 -30.13 -8.55
C PHE A 152 7.29 -30.49 -9.34
N ILE A 153 8.11 -29.46 -9.59
CA ILE A 153 9.43 -29.61 -10.19
C ILE A 153 10.51 -29.31 -9.14
N ALA A 154 11.55 -30.15 -9.15
CA ALA A 154 12.68 -29.96 -8.25
C ALA A 154 13.63 -28.90 -8.83
N ILE A 155 13.93 -27.87 -8.07
CA ILE A 155 14.88 -26.81 -8.43
C ILE A 155 16.02 -26.84 -7.42
N GLU A 156 17.23 -27.11 -7.90
CA GLU A 156 18.42 -27.19 -7.03
C GLU A 156 18.77 -25.85 -6.36
N ASN A 157 18.59 -24.76 -7.08
CA ASN A 157 18.90 -23.42 -6.59
C ASN A 157 17.74 -22.46 -6.79
N MET A 158 16.99 -22.15 -5.73
CA MET A 158 15.86 -21.24 -5.73
C MET A 158 16.24 -19.74 -5.72
N LYS A 159 17.49 -19.40 -5.33
CA LYS A 159 17.91 -17.99 -5.17
C LYS A 159 17.66 -17.11 -6.39
N PRO A 160 17.97 -17.57 -7.65
CA PRO A 160 17.71 -16.74 -8.82
C PRO A 160 16.22 -16.48 -9.06
N ILE A 161 15.33 -17.42 -8.70
CA ILE A 161 13.87 -17.24 -8.82
C ILE A 161 13.41 -16.21 -7.78
N LEU A 162 13.77 -16.42 -6.51
CA LEU A 162 13.39 -15.52 -5.41
C LEU A 162 13.89 -14.09 -5.64
N LYS A 163 15.05 -13.90 -6.26
CA LYS A 163 15.60 -12.58 -6.60
C LYS A 163 14.76 -11.83 -7.65
N ASN A 164 14.07 -12.55 -8.52
CA ASN A 164 13.25 -11.97 -9.59
C ASN A 164 11.77 -11.77 -9.19
N LEU A 165 11.38 -12.18 -7.98
CA LEU A 165 10.04 -11.91 -7.46
C LEU A 165 9.90 -10.47 -6.99
N PRO A 166 8.67 -9.92 -6.99
CA PRO A 166 8.39 -8.69 -6.27
C PRO A 166 8.82 -8.80 -4.80
N GLN A 167 9.47 -7.77 -4.29
CA GLN A 167 9.83 -7.73 -2.89
C GLN A 167 8.56 -7.48 -2.05
N ILE A 168 8.23 -8.38 -1.13
CA ILE A 168 7.05 -8.25 -0.27
C ILE A 168 7.40 -7.37 0.92
N LEU A 169 6.65 -6.29 1.12
CA LEU A 169 6.81 -5.34 2.22
C LEU A 169 5.49 -5.19 2.97
N TYR A 170 5.51 -5.50 4.25
CA TYR A 170 4.34 -5.44 5.13
C TYR A 170 4.41 -4.22 6.07
N PHE A 171 3.34 -3.43 6.06
CA PHE A 171 3.18 -2.24 6.90
C PHE A 171 1.97 -2.45 7.83
N ASP A 172 2.22 -2.88 9.06
CA ASP A 172 1.21 -2.99 10.12
C ASP A 172 1.32 -1.85 11.13
N LYS A 173 2.55 -1.37 11.36
CA LYS A 173 2.85 -0.30 12.30
C LYS A 173 3.79 0.71 11.65
N ILE A 174 3.44 1.96 11.78
CA ILE A 174 4.25 3.07 11.32
C ILE A 174 4.75 3.83 12.54
N ASN A 175 6.06 3.96 12.66
CA ASN A 175 6.65 4.82 13.66
C ASN A 175 6.33 6.27 13.30
N VAL A 176 5.50 6.90 14.13
CA VAL A 176 5.12 8.29 13.94
C VAL A 176 6.33 9.19 14.16
N VAL A 177 6.51 10.17 13.29
CA VAL A 177 7.60 11.14 13.36
C VAL A 177 7.65 11.85 14.73
N LYS A 178 8.84 11.98 15.28
CA LYS A 178 9.09 12.55 16.63
C LYS A 178 9.26 14.07 16.56
N ASP A 179 8.95 14.75 17.68
CA ASP A 179 9.12 16.20 17.81
C ASP A 179 10.60 16.62 17.80
N GLN A 180 11.42 15.82 18.49
CA GLN A 180 12.83 16.09 18.65
C GLN A 180 13.64 14.79 18.63
N ILE A 181 14.80 14.83 18.03
CA ILE A 181 15.69 13.70 17.82
C ILE A 181 17.12 14.13 18.14
N ASP A 182 17.83 13.30 18.91
CA ASP A 182 19.25 13.49 19.18
C ASP A 182 20.12 13.00 18.03
N ILE A 183 21.22 13.70 17.75
CA ILE A 183 22.18 13.35 16.69
C ILE A 183 22.72 11.93 16.82
N ASP A 184 23.01 11.47 18.06
CA ASP A 184 23.58 10.14 18.25
C ASP A 184 22.60 9.04 17.83
N SER A 185 21.30 9.28 18.04
CA SER A 185 20.25 8.37 17.57
C SER A 185 20.19 8.30 16.05
N LEU A 186 20.32 9.43 15.36
CA LEU A 186 20.33 9.50 13.90
C LEU A 186 21.61 8.89 13.31
N THR A 187 22.77 9.18 13.88
CA THR A 187 24.05 8.68 13.35
C THR A 187 24.26 7.20 13.59
N LYS A 188 23.70 6.64 14.68
CA LYS A 188 23.70 5.18 14.94
C LYS A 188 22.65 4.43 14.14
N ALA A 189 21.84 5.13 13.35
CA ALA A 189 20.76 4.55 12.54
C ALA A 189 19.84 3.59 13.33
N ASN A 190 19.47 3.98 14.55
CA ASN A 190 18.58 3.19 15.38
C ASN A 190 17.21 3.02 14.71
N SER A 191 16.63 1.83 14.80
CA SER A 191 15.29 1.53 14.26
C SER A 191 14.19 2.49 14.74
N ASP A 192 14.35 3.04 15.96
CA ASP A 192 13.40 3.97 16.56
C ASP A 192 13.34 5.35 15.90
N VAL A 193 14.32 5.69 15.06
CA VAL A 193 14.41 6.96 14.32
C VAL A 193 14.42 6.76 12.80
N LEU A 194 13.94 5.61 12.35
CA LEU A 194 13.92 5.27 10.92
C LEU A 194 13.10 6.27 10.12
N THR A 195 11.97 6.73 10.64
CA THR A 195 11.09 7.71 9.98
C THR A 195 11.81 9.04 9.78
N GLU A 196 12.59 9.49 10.77
CA GLU A 196 13.35 10.73 10.69
C GLU A 196 14.55 10.61 9.75
N LEU A 197 15.23 9.46 9.74
CA LEU A 197 16.28 9.18 8.75
C LEU A 197 15.72 9.19 7.32
N ASN A 198 14.58 8.59 7.13
CA ASN A 198 13.88 8.60 5.83
C ASN A 198 13.41 10.01 5.46
N LEU A 199 12.95 10.81 6.42
CA LEU A 199 12.62 12.23 6.20
C LEU A 199 13.82 13.02 5.70
N LEU A 200 14.99 12.85 6.32
CA LEU A 200 16.24 13.49 5.90
C LEU A 200 16.65 13.07 4.50
N LYS A 201 16.56 11.78 4.16
CA LYS A 201 16.84 11.27 2.82
C LYS A 201 15.91 11.88 1.76
N ILE A 202 14.60 11.99 2.03
CA ILE A 202 13.62 12.65 1.16
C ILE A 202 13.99 14.11 0.94
N GLY A 203 14.51 14.79 1.98
CA GLY A 203 15.01 16.15 1.92
C GLY A 203 16.37 16.29 1.23
N GLY A 204 16.97 15.18 0.74
CA GLY A 204 18.27 15.17 0.06
C GLY A 204 19.49 15.07 0.99
N ILE A 205 19.29 14.83 2.29
CA ILE A 205 20.37 14.67 3.26
C ILE A 205 20.71 13.19 3.42
N GLN A 206 21.85 12.77 2.88
CA GLN A 206 22.36 11.41 2.99
C GLN A 206 23.13 11.16 4.30
N GLU A 207 23.83 12.19 4.78
CA GLU A 207 24.63 12.16 6.00
C GLU A 207 23.96 13.01 7.08
N PRO A 208 23.24 12.42 8.06
CA PRO A 208 22.50 13.17 9.07
C PRO A 208 23.38 14.14 9.87
N GLY A 209 24.66 13.82 10.08
CA GLY A 209 25.61 14.68 10.79
C GLY A 209 25.78 16.08 10.18
N LEU A 210 25.57 16.20 8.86
CA LEU A 210 25.73 17.46 8.13
C LEU A 210 24.89 18.61 8.69
N ILE A 211 23.61 18.34 9.05
CA ILE A 211 22.71 19.39 9.56
C ILE A 211 23.07 19.89 10.95
N PHE A 212 23.90 19.14 11.68
CA PHE A 212 24.35 19.52 13.03
C PHE A 212 25.69 20.30 13.03
N GLU A 213 26.30 20.45 11.84
CA GLU A 213 27.46 21.32 11.72
C GLU A 213 27.05 22.77 11.99
N ASP A 214 27.71 23.45 12.93
CA ASP A 214 27.54 24.90 13.15
C ASP A 214 28.26 25.69 12.06
N SER A 215 27.83 25.46 10.83
CA SER A 215 28.43 26.04 9.63
C SER A 215 27.31 26.56 8.72
N THR A 216 27.68 27.43 7.78
CA THR A 216 26.77 27.90 6.73
C THR A 216 26.29 26.74 5.88
N ARG A 217 27.12 25.71 5.70
CA ARG A 217 26.77 24.50 4.94
C ARG A 217 25.66 23.69 5.63
N GLY A 218 25.78 23.44 6.94
CA GLY A 218 24.78 22.71 7.71
C GLY A 218 23.42 23.44 7.73
N ARG A 219 23.44 24.75 8.01
CA ARG A 219 22.21 25.57 7.98
C ARG A 219 21.53 25.55 6.62
N ARG A 220 22.32 25.73 5.55
CA ARG A 220 21.79 25.71 4.17
C ARG A 220 21.20 24.34 3.82
N ALA A 221 21.84 23.23 4.20
CA ALA A 221 21.34 21.88 3.98
C ALA A 221 19.99 21.65 4.69
N ALA A 222 19.84 22.11 5.94
CA ALA A 222 18.57 22.00 6.67
C ALA A 222 17.45 22.84 6.03
N GLU A 223 17.77 24.04 5.50
CA GLU A 223 16.77 24.88 4.79
C GLU A 223 16.37 24.29 3.43
N GLU A 224 17.30 23.76 2.67
CA GLU A 224 17.02 23.10 1.39
C GLU A 224 16.18 21.84 1.58
N ALA A 225 16.53 21.03 2.60
CA ALA A 225 15.73 19.86 2.97
C ALA A 225 14.32 20.22 3.42
N SER A 226 14.16 21.27 4.22
CA SER A 226 12.86 21.76 4.68
C SER A 226 11.97 22.15 3.50
N ARG A 227 12.51 22.86 2.52
CA ARG A 227 11.78 23.25 1.29
C ARG A 227 11.38 22.04 0.45
N GLU A 228 12.29 21.09 0.26
CA GLU A 228 12.00 19.89 -0.54
C GLU A 228 10.96 18.99 0.14
N ILE A 229 11.06 18.79 1.45
CA ILE A 229 10.07 18.04 2.23
C ILE A 229 8.69 18.71 2.13
N THR A 230 8.64 20.02 2.36
CA THR A 230 7.39 20.80 2.26
C THR A 230 6.74 20.64 0.88
N ARG A 231 7.52 20.86 -0.18
CA ARG A 231 7.02 20.73 -1.56
C ARG A 231 6.43 19.34 -1.82
N ARG A 232 7.12 18.27 -1.42
CA ARG A 232 6.65 16.90 -1.64
C ARG A 232 5.38 16.58 -0.87
N ILE A 233 5.24 17.08 0.35
CA ILE A 233 4.04 16.85 1.16
C ILE A 233 2.85 17.62 0.60
N GLN A 234 3.02 18.86 0.18
CA GLN A 234 1.95 19.66 -0.44
C GLN A 234 1.40 19.03 -1.73
N GLU A 235 2.19 18.24 -2.45
CA GLU A 235 1.75 17.53 -3.65
C GLU A 235 0.77 16.37 -3.37
N VAL A 236 0.83 15.79 -2.17
CA VAL A 236 0.06 14.58 -1.81
C VAL A 236 -0.94 14.79 -0.68
N TRP A 237 -0.82 15.88 0.08
CA TRP A 237 -1.72 16.24 1.17
C TRP A 237 -2.53 17.48 0.85
N SER A 238 -3.78 17.30 0.42
CA SER A 238 -4.63 18.38 -0.06
C SER A 238 -5.36 19.14 1.06
N GLN A 239 -5.31 18.63 2.30
CA GLN A 239 -6.05 19.17 3.44
C GLN A 239 -5.55 20.56 3.90
N GLU A 240 -4.23 20.78 3.78
CA GLU A 240 -3.57 22.02 4.19
C GLU A 240 -2.57 22.48 3.13
N PRO A 241 -3.02 23.18 2.07
CA PRO A 241 -2.15 23.59 0.97
C PRO A 241 -1.04 24.57 1.37
N THR A 242 -1.18 25.24 2.52
CA THR A 242 -0.20 26.19 3.07
C THR A 242 0.74 25.59 4.10
N LEU A 243 0.67 24.28 4.32
CA LEU A 243 1.53 23.59 5.28
C LEU A 243 3.00 23.74 4.87
N GLU A 244 3.82 24.20 5.82
CA GLU A 244 5.28 24.20 5.73
C GLU A 244 5.89 23.31 6.80
N ILE A 245 6.93 22.58 6.45
CA ILE A 245 7.68 21.71 7.35
C ILE A 245 9.11 22.21 7.43
N LYS A 246 9.58 22.48 8.63
CA LYS A 246 10.91 23.05 8.87
C LYS A 246 11.74 22.19 9.80
N LEU A 247 12.94 21.86 9.35
CA LEU A 247 13.96 21.24 10.17
C LEU A 247 14.75 22.35 10.91
N ARG A 248 14.70 22.33 12.22
CA ARG A 248 15.46 23.25 13.07
C ARG A 248 16.44 22.48 13.92
N VAL A 249 17.68 22.92 13.95
CA VAL A 249 18.74 22.31 14.76
C VAL A 249 19.14 23.26 15.86
N ASN A 250 19.23 22.75 17.09
CA ASN A 250 19.72 23.47 18.24
C ASN A 250 20.66 22.56 19.05
N GLY A 251 21.95 22.84 18.97
CA GLY A 251 22.99 22.00 19.57
C GLY A 251 22.97 20.59 18.99
N ARG A 252 22.71 19.59 19.82
CA ARG A 252 22.67 18.17 19.44
C ARG A 252 21.27 17.66 19.09
N LEU A 253 20.27 18.53 19.07
CA LEU A 253 18.88 18.15 18.82
C LEU A 253 18.39 18.71 17.49
N MET A 254 17.73 17.86 16.71
CA MET A 254 16.92 18.23 15.57
C MET A 254 15.45 18.30 16.01
N TYR A 255 14.79 19.36 15.62
CA TYR A 255 13.36 19.59 15.81
C TYR A 255 12.64 19.61 14.48
N LEU A 256 11.43 19.11 14.47
CA LEU A 256 10.53 19.21 13.36
C LEU A 256 9.43 20.21 13.71
N ASP A 257 9.40 21.34 13.02
CA ASP A 257 8.40 22.39 13.23
C ASP A 257 7.45 22.45 12.04
N PHE A 258 6.17 22.70 12.29
CA PHE A 258 5.12 22.88 11.30
C PHE A 258 4.59 24.32 11.35
N SER A 259 4.27 24.88 10.20
CA SER A 259 3.52 26.14 10.10
C SER A 259 2.48 26.05 8.99
N ASP A 260 1.43 26.83 9.10
CA ASP A 260 0.38 27.00 8.10
C ASP A 260 -0.14 28.44 8.13
N ALA A 261 -1.19 28.75 7.36
CA ALA A 261 -1.77 30.09 7.30
C ALA A 261 -2.26 30.64 8.64
N THR A 262 -2.52 29.76 9.63
CA THR A 262 -3.10 30.11 10.94
C THR A 262 -2.10 30.00 12.09
N THR A 263 -1.07 29.19 11.92
CA THR A 263 -0.12 28.83 12.99
C THR A 263 1.31 29.11 12.55
N VAL A 264 2.07 29.83 13.36
CA VAL A 264 3.43 30.24 12.99
C VAL A 264 4.45 29.13 13.21
N TYR A 265 4.40 28.41 14.32
CA TYR A 265 5.24 27.21 14.55
C TYR A 265 4.53 26.28 15.51
N ASP A 266 4.37 25.06 15.08
CA ASP A 266 3.78 23.96 15.84
C ASP A 266 4.73 22.77 15.86
N THR A 267 4.60 21.92 16.87
CA THR A 267 5.37 20.66 16.93
C THR A 267 4.49 19.50 16.49
N PRO A 268 5.05 18.35 16.11
CA PRO A 268 4.27 17.14 15.85
C PRO A 268 3.22 16.83 16.91
N LYS A 269 3.49 17.04 18.21
CA LYS A 269 2.54 16.77 19.31
C LYS A 269 1.24 17.55 19.24
N THR A 270 1.25 18.70 18.62
CA THR A 270 0.07 19.57 18.50
C THR A 270 -0.75 19.28 17.25
N ARG A 271 -0.21 18.52 16.30
CA ARG A 271 -0.88 18.13 15.06
C ARG A 271 -1.82 16.92 15.27
N SER A 272 -2.81 16.80 14.40
CA SER A 272 -3.74 15.68 14.46
C SER A 272 -3.01 14.33 14.30
N PRO A 273 -3.39 13.29 15.06
CA PRO A 273 -2.81 11.96 14.91
C PRO A 273 -2.92 11.41 13.49
N GLY A 274 -4.01 11.73 12.79
CA GLY A 274 -4.22 11.32 11.40
C GLY A 274 -3.19 11.93 10.46
N PHE A 275 -2.93 13.25 10.55
CA PHE A 275 -1.91 13.91 9.76
C PHE A 275 -0.52 13.32 10.02
N LEU A 276 -0.15 13.14 11.28
CA LEU A 276 1.17 12.57 11.64
C LEU A 276 1.34 11.15 11.13
N TRP A 277 0.27 10.36 11.20
CA TRP A 277 0.27 9.02 10.63
C TRP A 277 0.49 9.05 9.11
N TYR A 278 -0.27 9.91 8.40
CA TYR A 278 -0.15 10.06 6.95
C TYR A 278 1.26 10.52 6.53
N LEU A 279 1.78 11.55 7.20
CA LEU A 279 3.13 12.06 6.96
C LEU A 279 4.17 10.96 7.15
N SER A 280 4.10 10.24 8.26
CA SER A 280 5.05 9.16 8.58
C SER A 280 4.94 7.99 7.59
N PHE A 281 3.72 7.65 7.18
CA PHE A 281 3.47 6.67 6.13
C PHE A 281 4.14 7.10 4.82
N TYR A 282 3.85 8.31 4.36
CA TYR A 282 4.40 8.85 3.12
C TYR A 282 5.94 8.87 3.14
N ILE A 283 6.54 9.34 4.23
CA ILE A 283 7.99 9.39 4.40
C ILE A 283 8.61 7.99 4.25
N ASN A 284 8.14 7.03 5.04
CA ASN A 284 8.71 5.69 5.03
C ASN A 284 8.49 4.99 3.69
N PHE A 285 7.32 5.21 3.10
CA PHE A 285 6.96 4.61 1.83
C PHE A 285 7.83 5.14 0.66
N ILE A 286 7.96 6.47 0.53
CA ILE A 286 8.75 7.08 -0.54
C ILE A 286 10.24 6.77 -0.39
N ALA A 287 10.77 6.76 0.83
CA ALA A 287 12.17 6.38 1.07
C ALA A 287 12.44 4.94 0.60
N THR A 288 11.54 4.00 0.91
CA THR A 288 11.65 2.60 0.49
C THR A 288 11.68 2.46 -1.03
N ILE A 289 10.77 3.15 -1.75
CA ILE A 289 10.75 3.08 -3.22
C ILE A 289 11.98 3.72 -3.83
N SER A 290 12.51 4.80 -3.24
CA SER A 290 13.64 5.54 -3.77
C SER A 290 14.98 4.79 -3.63
N GLU A 291 15.08 3.84 -2.71
CA GLU A 291 16.29 3.02 -2.50
C GLU A 291 16.43 1.86 -3.48
N SER A 292 15.40 1.57 -4.28
CA SER A 292 15.37 0.40 -5.17
C SER A 292 15.52 0.79 -6.62
N ASP A 293 16.62 0.39 -7.24
CA ASP A 293 16.90 0.66 -8.65
C ASP A 293 16.17 -0.24 -9.66
N SER A 294 15.55 -1.36 -9.25
CA SER A 294 15.11 -2.34 -10.26
C SER A 294 13.96 -3.30 -9.90
N ASN A 295 13.56 -3.42 -8.65
CA ASN A 295 12.54 -4.42 -8.29
C ASN A 295 11.16 -3.77 -8.11
N SER A 296 10.12 -4.47 -8.58
CA SER A 296 8.75 -4.16 -8.18
C SER A 296 8.50 -4.64 -6.75
N TYR A 297 7.55 -4.00 -6.10
CA TYR A 297 7.12 -4.37 -4.76
C TYR A 297 5.71 -4.94 -4.77
N LEU A 298 5.46 -5.87 -3.84
CA LEU A 298 4.14 -6.19 -3.36
C LEU A 298 3.97 -5.55 -1.97
N PHE A 299 3.24 -4.46 -1.90
CA PHE A 299 2.94 -3.77 -0.65
C PHE A 299 1.74 -4.40 0.04
N LEU A 300 1.90 -4.74 1.30
CA LEU A 300 0.84 -5.23 2.17
C LEU A 300 0.57 -4.18 3.24
N LEU A 301 -0.63 -3.61 3.27
CA LEU A 301 -1.00 -2.55 4.20
C LEU A 301 -2.19 -3.00 5.06
N ASP A 302 -1.99 -3.06 6.36
CA ASP A 302 -3.07 -3.46 7.29
C ASP A 302 -3.76 -2.22 7.86
N GLU A 303 -5.04 -2.03 7.49
CA GLU A 303 -5.89 -0.89 7.85
C GLU A 303 -5.23 0.49 7.64
N PRO A 304 -4.64 0.78 6.46
CA PRO A 304 -4.07 2.08 6.21
C PRO A 304 -5.16 3.16 6.28
N GLY A 305 -4.84 4.27 6.94
CA GLY A 305 -5.76 5.41 7.03
C GLY A 305 -6.88 5.27 8.06
N VAL A 306 -6.83 4.29 8.97
CA VAL A 306 -7.81 4.15 10.06
C VAL A 306 -7.92 5.42 10.94
N HIS A 307 -6.83 6.18 11.06
CA HIS A 307 -6.77 7.44 11.81
C HIS A 307 -7.10 8.68 10.98
N LEU A 308 -7.39 8.51 9.67
CA LEU A 308 -7.65 9.63 8.77
C LEU A 308 -9.14 9.98 8.70
N HIS A 309 -9.43 11.28 8.64
CA HIS A 309 -10.74 11.77 8.22
C HIS A 309 -11.02 11.33 6.76
N PRO A 310 -12.28 11.20 6.32
CA PRO A 310 -12.65 10.81 4.96
C PRO A 310 -11.89 11.53 3.83
N SER A 311 -11.64 12.83 3.96
CA SER A 311 -10.85 13.59 2.99
C SER A 311 -9.38 13.12 2.93
N GLY A 312 -8.76 12.87 4.08
CA GLY A 312 -7.40 12.32 4.16
C GLY A 312 -7.32 10.88 3.64
N GLN A 313 -8.37 10.07 3.82
CA GLN A 313 -8.46 8.73 3.22
C GLN A 313 -8.51 8.80 1.70
N LYS A 314 -9.16 9.83 1.14
CA LYS A 314 -9.14 10.07 -0.31
C LYS A 314 -7.74 10.43 -0.81
N ASP A 315 -7.01 11.29 -0.09
CA ASP A 315 -5.63 11.63 -0.42
C ASP A 315 -4.74 10.37 -0.37
N LEU A 316 -4.91 9.52 0.64
CA LEU A 316 -4.22 8.24 0.74
C LEU A 316 -4.57 7.31 -0.43
N THR A 317 -5.85 7.20 -0.81
CA THR A 317 -6.27 6.37 -1.94
C THR A 317 -5.63 6.86 -3.24
N ASN A 318 -5.58 8.17 -3.48
CA ASN A 318 -4.90 8.76 -4.64
C ASN A 318 -3.39 8.44 -4.64
N LEU A 319 -2.75 8.52 -3.48
CA LEU A 319 -1.34 8.14 -3.33
C LEU A 319 -1.12 6.67 -3.68
N LEU A 320 -1.95 5.76 -3.17
CA LEU A 320 -1.87 4.32 -3.46
C LEU A 320 -2.08 4.02 -4.94
N GLU A 321 -2.99 4.72 -5.62
CA GLU A 321 -3.18 4.61 -7.09
C GLU A 321 -1.91 5.00 -7.85
N ASN A 322 -1.27 6.10 -7.48
CA ASN A 322 -0.01 6.53 -8.10
C ASN A 322 1.11 5.49 -7.92
N ILE A 323 1.20 4.92 -6.73
CA ILE A 323 2.19 3.90 -6.39
C ILE A 323 1.95 2.60 -7.17
N SER A 324 0.69 2.24 -7.40
CA SER A 324 0.29 1.00 -8.07
C SER A 324 0.66 0.95 -9.57
N VAL A 325 1.15 2.04 -10.14
CA VAL A 325 1.59 2.07 -11.55
C VAL A 325 2.74 1.10 -11.81
N LYS A 326 3.62 0.89 -10.84
CA LYS A 326 4.80 0.02 -10.94
C LYS A 326 4.83 -1.13 -9.92
N ASN A 327 3.89 -1.14 -9.01
CA ASN A 327 3.87 -2.04 -7.88
C ASN A 327 2.50 -2.69 -7.74
N GLN A 328 2.43 -3.86 -7.09
CA GLN A 328 1.16 -4.41 -6.65
C GLN A 328 0.93 -4.06 -5.18
N LEU A 329 -0.32 -3.77 -4.84
CA LEU A 329 -0.73 -3.45 -3.48
C LEU A 329 -1.88 -4.35 -3.05
N ILE A 330 -1.81 -4.81 -1.81
CA ILE A 330 -2.94 -5.44 -1.11
C ILE A 330 -3.15 -4.68 0.18
N TYR A 331 -4.33 -4.14 0.40
CA TYR A 331 -4.63 -3.51 1.67
C TYR A 331 -5.96 -3.95 2.25
N THR A 332 -6.02 -3.92 3.59
CA THR A 332 -7.25 -4.17 4.33
C THR A 332 -7.93 -2.86 4.66
N THR A 333 -9.25 -2.83 4.73
CA THR A 333 -9.98 -1.67 5.23
C THR A 333 -11.38 -2.02 5.71
N HIS A 334 -11.88 -1.23 6.65
CA HIS A 334 -13.29 -1.17 7.05
C HIS A 334 -13.96 0.12 6.52
N SER A 335 -13.20 1.03 5.93
CA SER A 335 -13.70 2.32 5.50
C SER A 335 -14.21 2.29 4.05
N PRO A 336 -15.47 2.73 3.81
CA PRO A 336 -15.99 2.88 2.46
C PRO A 336 -15.28 3.96 1.65
N PHE A 337 -14.58 4.90 2.30
CA PHE A 337 -13.82 5.98 1.65
C PHE A 337 -12.48 5.52 1.09
N MET A 338 -12.00 4.35 1.53
CA MET A 338 -10.79 3.70 1.01
C MET A 338 -11.08 2.81 -0.21
N ILE A 339 -12.32 2.77 -0.70
CA ILE A 339 -12.70 1.97 -1.86
C ILE A 339 -12.79 2.87 -3.08
N ASN A 340 -11.97 2.57 -4.10
CA ASN A 340 -12.12 3.21 -5.40
C ASN A 340 -13.32 2.61 -6.15
N ARG A 341 -14.43 3.35 -6.19
CA ARG A 341 -15.69 2.91 -6.82
C ARG A 341 -15.61 2.75 -8.33
N SER A 342 -14.61 3.35 -8.97
CA SER A 342 -14.37 3.18 -10.40
C SER A 342 -13.76 1.82 -10.73
N HIS A 343 -13.29 1.09 -9.71
CA HIS A 343 -12.63 -0.21 -9.83
C HIS A 343 -13.22 -1.23 -8.83
N PRO A 344 -14.51 -1.57 -8.99
CA PRO A 344 -15.19 -2.52 -8.10
C PRO A 344 -14.58 -3.92 -8.14
N GLU A 345 -14.00 -4.31 -9.28
CA GLU A 345 -13.33 -5.59 -9.51
C GLU A 345 -12.13 -5.85 -8.60
N ARG A 346 -11.61 -4.81 -7.94
CA ARG A 346 -10.48 -4.89 -7.01
C ARG A 346 -10.87 -5.33 -5.61
N VAL A 347 -12.16 -5.32 -5.29
CA VAL A 347 -12.65 -5.59 -3.94
C VAL A 347 -12.83 -7.09 -3.71
N ARG A 348 -12.34 -7.58 -2.57
CA ARG A 348 -12.51 -8.94 -2.06
C ARG A 348 -13.17 -8.87 -0.69
N VAL A 349 -14.36 -9.42 -0.56
CA VAL A 349 -15.04 -9.51 0.74
C VAL A 349 -14.55 -10.75 1.48
N ILE A 350 -13.98 -10.51 2.64
CA ILE A 350 -13.46 -11.55 3.54
C ILE A 350 -14.48 -11.80 4.63
N THR A 351 -14.92 -13.04 4.74
CA THR A 351 -15.85 -13.51 5.76
C THR A 351 -15.25 -14.68 6.53
N LYS A 352 -15.81 -15.00 7.66
CA LYS A 352 -15.41 -16.16 8.45
C LYS A 352 -16.65 -16.92 8.89
N ASP A 353 -16.62 -18.23 8.72
CA ASP A 353 -17.62 -19.17 9.18
C ASP A 353 -16.98 -20.31 10.00
N GLU A 354 -17.71 -21.38 10.23
CA GLU A 354 -17.22 -22.58 10.92
C GLU A 354 -16.06 -23.28 10.21
N ASN A 355 -15.92 -23.08 8.89
CA ASN A 355 -14.85 -23.62 8.06
C ASN A 355 -13.65 -22.65 7.94
N GLY A 356 -13.68 -21.53 8.67
CA GLY A 356 -12.61 -20.54 8.68
C GLY A 356 -12.82 -19.35 7.75
N THR A 357 -11.74 -18.73 7.34
CA THR A 357 -11.73 -17.51 6.49
C THR A 357 -12.03 -17.87 5.04
N ASN A 358 -12.99 -17.14 4.45
CA ASN A 358 -13.43 -17.26 3.07
C ASN A 358 -13.27 -15.94 2.31
N VAL A 359 -13.16 -16.00 0.97
CA VAL A 359 -13.11 -14.85 0.09
C VAL A 359 -14.26 -14.86 -0.92
N ASN A 360 -14.90 -13.70 -1.10
CA ASN A 360 -15.84 -13.45 -2.17
C ASN A 360 -15.26 -12.36 -3.09
N SER A 361 -14.97 -12.71 -4.33
CA SER A 361 -14.41 -11.81 -5.34
C SER A 361 -15.47 -11.07 -6.16
N GLU A 362 -16.73 -11.40 -5.98
CA GLU A 362 -17.87 -10.80 -6.70
C GLU A 362 -18.67 -9.85 -5.79
N ALA A 363 -17.93 -9.10 -4.97
CA ALA A 363 -18.47 -8.22 -3.94
C ALA A 363 -19.43 -7.12 -4.48
N TYR A 364 -19.30 -6.78 -5.76
CA TYR A 364 -20.07 -5.74 -6.45
C TYR A 364 -21.38 -6.25 -7.08
N GLN A 365 -21.61 -7.56 -7.13
CA GLN A 365 -22.87 -8.12 -7.59
C GLN A 365 -24.01 -7.81 -6.61
N GLU A 366 -25.26 -7.96 -7.06
CA GLU A 366 -26.44 -7.68 -6.27
C GLU A 366 -26.45 -6.30 -5.59
N ASN A 367 -26.13 -5.23 -6.34
CA ASN A 367 -26.08 -3.86 -5.82
C ASN A 367 -25.16 -3.69 -4.61
N TRP A 368 -23.99 -4.30 -4.66
CA TRP A 368 -22.98 -4.23 -3.60
C TRP A 368 -23.43 -4.81 -2.24
N LYS A 369 -24.40 -5.69 -2.25
CA LYS A 369 -24.97 -6.28 -1.02
C LYS A 369 -23.90 -6.95 -0.12
N PRO A 370 -23.00 -7.80 -0.65
CA PRO A 370 -21.95 -8.41 0.17
C PRO A 370 -21.04 -7.35 0.79
N LEU A 371 -20.67 -6.32 0.03
CA LEU A 371 -19.84 -5.22 0.51
C LEU A 371 -20.55 -4.44 1.62
N ARG A 372 -21.80 -4.03 1.40
CA ARG A 372 -22.58 -3.26 2.38
C ARG A 372 -22.72 -4.00 3.71
N GLN A 373 -23.01 -5.30 3.65
CA GLN A 373 -23.12 -6.15 4.85
C GLN A 373 -21.78 -6.24 5.59
N SER A 374 -20.67 -6.32 4.85
CA SER A 374 -19.34 -6.46 5.46
C SER A 374 -18.84 -5.21 6.18
N ILE A 375 -19.25 -4.01 5.73
CA ILE A 375 -18.87 -2.73 6.34
C ILE A 375 -19.99 -2.13 7.21
N GLY A 376 -21.10 -2.86 7.40
CA GLY A 376 -22.21 -2.43 8.26
C GLY A 376 -23.03 -1.26 7.72
N LEU A 377 -22.96 -0.98 6.41
CA LEU A 377 -23.74 0.12 5.79
C LEU A 377 -25.15 -0.32 5.43
N SER A 378 -26.14 0.48 5.84
CA SER A 378 -27.50 0.38 5.33
C SER A 378 -27.64 1.04 3.96
N VAL A 379 -28.76 0.76 3.25
CA VAL A 379 -29.08 1.44 1.97
C VAL A 379 -29.18 2.95 2.18
N GLY A 380 -29.68 3.40 3.34
CA GLY A 380 -29.80 4.83 3.69
C GLY A 380 -28.46 5.52 3.80
N ASP A 381 -27.43 4.84 4.32
CA ASP A 381 -26.10 5.43 4.52
C ASP A 381 -25.43 5.77 3.18
N LEU A 382 -25.76 5.06 2.10
CA LEU A 382 -25.23 5.34 0.75
C LEU A 382 -25.69 6.71 0.21
N PHE A 383 -26.84 7.21 0.64
CA PHE A 383 -27.31 8.54 0.23
C PHE A 383 -26.46 9.67 0.85
N PHE A 384 -25.92 9.48 2.05
CA PHE A 384 -25.06 10.47 2.69
C PHE A 384 -23.65 10.53 2.11
N PHE A 385 -23.21 9.45 1.42
CA PHE A 385 -21.87 9.37 0.81
C PHE A 385 -21.84 9.76 -0.66
N ASN A 386 -22.98 10.17 -1.24
CA ASN A 386 -23.08 10.43 -2.68
C ASN A 386 -23.22 11.93 -2.94
N SER A 387 -22.10 12.61 -3.21
CA SER A 387 -22.08 13.96 -3.78
C SER A 387 -22.32 13.97 -5.30
N SER A 388 -22.40 12.79 -5.94
CA SER A 388 -22.70 12.63 -7.37
C SER A 388 -23.85 11.65 -7.51
N GLY A 389 -25.01 12.12 -7.98
CA GLY A 389 -26.22 11.32 -8.07
C GLY A 389 -26.05 10.03 -8.87
N ILE A 390 -26.04 8.91 -8.18
CA ILE A 390 -26.29 7.62 -8.81
C ILE A 390 -27.81 7.45 -8.84
N LEU A 391 -28.39 7.50 -10.03
CA LEU A 391 -29.73 6.98 -10.29
C LEU A 391 -29.67 5.46 -10.08
N LEU A 392 -30.09 5.00 -8.91
CA LEU A 392 -30.40 3.60 -8.69
C LEU A 392 -31.67 3.30 -9.48
N GLU A 393 -31.56 2.65 -10.63
CA GLU A 393 -32.67 1.93 -11.24
C GLU A 393 -33.04 0.79 -10.30
N ILE A 394 -34.05 1.01 -9.49
CA ILE A 394 -34.74 -0.05 -8.77
C ILE A 394 -35.65 -0.72 -9.78
N PRO A 395 -35.48 -2.02 -10.12
CA PRO A 395 -36.45 -2.71 -10.95
C PRO A 395 -37.80 -2.66 -10.26
N SER A 396 -38.71 -1.93 -10.86
CA SER A 396 -40.00 -1.63 -10.28
C SER A 396 -40.89 -2.86 -10.22
N LYS A 397 -41.34 -3.22 -9.00
CA LYS A 397 -42.79 -3.49 -8.86
C LYS A 397 -43.35 -2.38 -7.98
N LYS A 398 -44.06 -1.45 -8.67
CA LYS A 398 -45.00 -0.44 -8.12
C LYS A 398 -44.57 0.42 -6.96
N TYR A 399 -43.93 1.57 -7.25
CA TYR A 399 -44.33 2.85 -6.63
C TYR A 399 -43.83 3.99 -7.55
N ARG A 400 -44.76 4.74 -8.15
CA ARG A 400 -44.52 6.00 -8.87
C ARG A 400 -44.14 7.06 -7.84
N ILE A 401 -42.89 7.45 -7.79
CA ILE A 401 -42.52 8.76 -7.23
C ILE A 401 -42.29 9.67 -8.45
N ARG A 402 -43.36 10.25 -8.94
CA ARG A 402 -43.34 11.48 -9.73
C ARG A 402 -43.63 12.62 -8.75
N GLU A 403 -42.82 13.70 -8.85
CA GLU A 403 -42.99 15.00 -8.20
C GLU A 403 -42.34 15.20 -6.81
N VAL A 404 -41.02 15.39 -6.76
CA VAL A 404 -40.39 16.19 -5.69
C VAL A 404 -39.33 17.18 -6.19
N PHE A 405 -38.94 17.20 -7.45
CA PHE A 405 -37.93 18.16 -7.94
C PHE A 405 -38.42 19.09 -9.05
N LYS A 406 -39.53 19.85 -8.75
CA LYS A 406 -39.87 21.07 -9.49
C LYS A 406 -40.31 22.14 -8.50
N LYS A 407 -39.34 22.76 -7.80
CA LYS A 407 -39.47 24.09 -7.20
C LYS A 407 -38.16 24.51 -6.54
N LYS A 408 -37.26 25.04 -7.32
CA LYS A 408 -36.29 26.09 -6.93
C LYS A 408 -35.55 26.54 -8.21
N ARG A 409 -36.28 27.30 -9.03
CA ARG A 409 -35.78 28.37 -9.91
C ARG A 409 -36.91 29.36 -10.04
N SER A 410 -36.90 30.33 -9.21
CA SER A 410 -37.42 31.66 -9.42
C SER A 410 -36.71 32.60 -8.42
#